data_6697c02494b20bf0540a23149a2374b8
#
_entry.id   6697c02494b20bf0540a23149a2374b8
#
_cell.length_a   1.000
_cell.length_b   1.000
_cell.length_c   1.000
_cell.angle_alpha   90.00
_cell.angle_beta   90.00
_cell.angle_gamma   90.00
#
_symmetry.space_group_name_H-M   'P 1'
#
loop_
_entity.id
_entity.type
_entity.pdbx_description
1 polymer ?
#
loop_
_entity_poly.entity_id
_entity_poly.type
_entity_poly.pdbx_seq_one_letter_code
_entity_poly.pdbx_strand_id
1 'polypeptide(L)'
;MSQKFVADVGGTNIRLARVTESGVADIKKYMCNDFASIDLAIAQYFADMPEHVFTEGCIAIACPVLGDQVEMTNHSWAFSQNALRSQLKLDALYVINDFTAVAHSLPVLGSDQVIPIGEGIAKENGNIAVFGPGTGLGVEHITMTSSGWQTLDGEGGHVDFAPVDETDVIVWRHLHAMFGRASAEEVMSGRGILNIYTALAKHANEPVEFTEPAQITDAALAGSCKIAEATLTQFCRIMGSFAGNLALNMATTGGIFIGGGIANRFPDFIKNSDFRARFEAKGQMKHYVKDIPTYLIAEPDHGLLGAAAYLNQNTAS
;
A
#
# COMPACT_ATOMS: atom_id res chain seq x y z
N MET A 1 -32.39 -3.37 10.59
CA MET A 1 -31.32 -4.38 10.72
C MET A 1 -30.04 -3.66 11.10
N SER A 2 -29.25 -4.26 11.99
CA SER A 2 -27.92 -3.77 12.36
C SER A 2 -27.03 -3.73 11.13
N GLN A 3 -26.26 -2.64 10.96
CA GLN A 3 -25.38 -2.43 9.83
C GLN A 3 -23.93 -2.36 10.31
N LYS A 4 -23.01 -2.68 9.41
CA LYS A 4 -21.57 -2.55 9.60
C LYS A 4 -21.06 -1.37 8.81
N PHE A 5 -20.10 -0.62 9.36
CA PHE A 5 -19.37 0.41 8.62
C PHE A 5 -17.88 0.15 8.60
N VAL A 6 -17.22 0.74 7.63
CA VAL A 6 -15.75 0.76 7.53
C VAL A 6 -15.27 2.18 7.27
N ALA A 7 -14.06 2.46 7.72
CA ALA A 7 -13.38 3.71 7.45
C ALA A 7 -11.95 3.47 6.97
N ASP A 8 -11.47 4.33 6.07
CA ASP A 8 -10.09 4.42 5.65
C ASP A 8 -9.62 5.85 5.91
N VAL A 9 -8.66 5.98 6.83
CA VAL A 9 -8.25 7.25 7.44
C VAL A 9 -6.80 7.54 7.09
N GLY A 10 -6.62 8.45 6.16
CA GLY A 10 -5.31 9.05 5.86
C GLY A 10 -5.09 10.38 6.59
N GLY A 11 -3.93 10.99 6.39
CA GLY A 11 -3.59 12.27 7.04
C GLY A 11 -4.44 13.47 6.60
N THR A 12 -5.10 13.39 5.44
CA THR A 12 -5.88 14.52 4.88
C THR A 12 -7.36 14.20 4.78
N ASN A 13 -7.69 12.95 4.45
CA ASN A 13 -9.05 12.52 4.17
C ASN A 13 -9.41 11.28 5.00
N ILE A 14 -10.70 11.19 5.33
CA ILE A 14 -11.35 9.99 5.80
C ILE A 14 -12.41 9.57 4.79
N ARG A 15 -12.40 8.31 4.39
CA ARG A 15 -13.46 7.68 3.59
C ARG A 15 -14.23 6.73 4.48
N LEU A 16 -15.55 6.78 4.44
CA LEU A 16 -16.42 5.87 5.17
C LEU A 16 -17.37 5.18 4.20
N ALA A 17 -17.71 3.94 4.52
CA ALA A 17 -18.62 3.14 3.70
C ALA A 17 -19.45 2.20 4.58
N ARG A 18 -20.61 1.82 4.09
CA ARG A 18 -21.44 0.76 4.66
C ARG A 18 -21.00 -0.58 4.04
N VAL A 19 -20.88 -1.60 4.88
CA VAL A 19 -20.59 -2.97 4.42
C VAL A 19 -21.87 -3.61 3.89
N THR A 20 -21.76 -4.30 2.76
CA THR A 20 -22.83 -5.05 2.11
C THR A 20 -22.38 -6.49 1.83
N GLU A 21 -23.30 -7.34 1.39
CA GLU A 21 -22.97 -8.71 0.94
C GLU A 21 -22.01 -8.73 -0.26
N SER A 22 -22.07 -7.71 -1.11
CA SER A 22 -21.26 -7.60 -2.33
C SER A 22 -20.01 -6.72 -2.18
N GLY A 23 -19.66 -6.29 -0.95
CA GLY A 23 -18.52 -5.43 -0.68
C GLY A 23 -18.89 -4.19 0.13
N VAL A 24 -18.64 -2.99 -0.39
CA VAL A 24 -18.95 -1.72 0.28
C VAL A 24 -19.85 -0.84 -0.59
N ALA A 25 -20.69 -0.03 0.07
CA ALA A 25 -21.61 0.91 -0.59
C ALA A 25 -21.67 2.23 0.20
N ASP A 26 -22.36 3.21 -0.38
CA ASP A 26 -22.63 4.51 0.26
C ASP A 26 -21.34 5.21 0.72
N ILE A 27 -20.29 5.14 -0.12
CA ILE A 27 -18.98 5.69 0.18
C ILE A 27 -19.08 7.22 0.25
N LYS A 28 -18.66 7.78 1.40
CA LYS A 28 -18.49 9.22 1.59
C LYS A 28 -17.07 9.57 1.96
N LYS A 29 -16.61 10.69 1.42
CA LYS A 29 -15.29 11.24 1.68
C LYS A 29 -15.43 12.58 2.38
N TYR A 30 -14.69 12.73 3.49
CA TYR A 30 -14.60 13.99 4.22
C TYR A 30 -13.15 14.40 4.38
N MET A 31 -12.92 15.71 4.58
CA MET A 31 -11.61 16.23 4.96
C MET A 31 -11.41 16.06 6.46
N CYS A 32 -10.28 15.49 6.89
CA CYS A 32 -10.01 15.31 8.33
C CYS A 32 -10.01 16.66 9.08
N ASN A 33 -9.51 17.72 8.45
CA ASN A 33 -9.46 19.05 9.05
C ASN A 33 -10.84 19.72 9.27
N ASP A 34 -11.93 19.16 8.70
CA ASP A 34 -13.29 19.67 8.93
C ASP A 34 -13.85 19.20 10.28
N PHE A 35 -13.16 18.27 10.96
CA PHE A 35 -13.60 17.66 12.22
C PHE A 35 -12.52 17.76 13.30
N ALA A 36 -12.92 18.11 14.51
CA ALA A 36 -12.01 18.20 15.64
C ALA A 36 -11.49 16.79 16.10
N SER A 37 -12.23 15.73 15.78
CA SER A 37 -11.92 14.35 16.20
C SER A 37 -12.57 13.33 15.27
N ILE A 38 -12.06 12.09 15.27
CA ILE A 38 -12.54 11.00 14.41
C ILE A 38 -13.98 10.62 14.69
N ASP A 39 -14.41 10.64 15.97
CA ASP A 39 -15.79 10.34 16.39
C ASP A 39 -16.80 11.29 15.75
N LEU A 40 -16.46 12.58 15.60
CA LEU A 40 -17.31 13.55 14.94
C LEU A 40 -17.45 13.28 13.43
N ALA A 41 -16.38 12.87 12.78
CA ALA A 41 -16.43 12.48 11.36
C ALA A 41 -17.31 11.23 11.15
N ILE A 42 -17.18 10.22 12.02
CA ILE A 42 -18.00 9.01 11.98
C ILE A 42 -19.46 9.33 12.32
N ALA A 43 -19.70 10.17 13.34
CA ALA A 43 -21.06 10.59 13.72
C ALA A 43 -21.74 11.37 12.58
N GLN A 44 -20.99 12.19 11.82
CA GLN A 44 -21.52 12.85 10.63
C GLN A 44 -21.94 11.82 9.56
N TYR A 45 -21.13 10.80 9.31
CA TYR A 45 -21.50 9.72 8.38
C TYR A 45 -22.78 9.01 8.81
N PHE A 46 -22.93 8.70 10.11
CA PHE A 46 -24.16 8.09 10.64
C PHE A 46 -25.37 9.01 10.51
N ALA A 47 -25.20 10.31 10.77
CA ALA A 47 -26.26 11.30 10.58
C ALA A 47 -26.69 11.47 9.12
N ASP A 48 -25.76 11.28 8.19
CA ASP A 48 -26.03 11.30 6.76
C ASP A 48 -26.77 10.05 6.24
N MET A 49 -26.90 9.02 7.09
CA MET A 49 -27.50 7.71 6.76
C MET A 49 -28.57 7.33 7.83
N PRO A 50 -29.59 8.19 8.05
CA PRO A 50 -30.51 8.03 9.19
C PRO A 50 -31.36 6.76 9.15
N GLU A 51 -31.48 6.13 7.98
CA GLU A 51 -32.19 4.86 7.79
C GLU A 51 -31.39 3.63 8.28
N HIS A 52 -30.10 3.79 8.58
CA HIS A 52 -29.20 2.73 9.03
C HIS A 52 -28.80 2.91 10.49
N VAL A 53 -28.78 1.80 11.23
CA VAL A 53 -28.25 1.74 12.60
C VAL A 53 -26.95 0.93 12.57
N PHE A 54 -25.82 1.61 12.71
CA PHE A 54 -24.51 0.99 12.73
C PHE A 54 -24.20 0.47 14.13
N THR A 55 -23.79 -0.81 14.21
CA THR A 55 -23.44 -1.47 15.48
C THR A 55 -22.05 -2.08 15.49
N GLU A 56 -21.44 -2.27 14.34
CA GLU A 56 -20.09 -2.82 14.20
C GLU A 56 -19.27 -1.98 13.21
N GLY A 57 -17.98 -1.85 13.46
CA GLY A 57 -17.10 -1.09 12.57
C GLY A 57 -15.66 -1.56 12.53
N CYS A 58 -14.99 -1.23 11.43
CA CYS A 58 -13.54 -1.36 11.28
C CYS A 58 -12.97 -0.08 10.69
N ILE A 59 -11.92 0.43 11.33
CA ILE A 59 -11.19 1.63 10.92
C ILE A 59 -9.78 1.22 10.47
N ALA A 60 -9.48 1.37 9.19
CA ALA A 60 -8.13 1.31 8.66
C ALA A 60 -7.49 2.70 8.82
N ILE A 61 -6.31 2.79 9.44
CA ILE A 61 -5.69 4.07 9.77
C ILE A 61 -4.19 4.08 9.45
N ALA A 62 -3.72 5.18 8.85
CA ALA A 62 -2.33 5.34 8.41
C ALA A 62 -1.37 5.64 9.58
N CYS A 63 -1.32 4.76 10.58
CA CYS A 63 -0.37 4.76 11.68
C CYS A 63 -0.28 3.37 12.32
N PRO A 64 0.80 3.08 13.08
CA PRO A 64 0.89 1.85 13.87
C PRO A 64 -0.24 1.76 14.92
N VAL A 65 -0.82 0.57 15.09
CA VAL A 65 -1.88 0.29 16.10
C VAL A 65 -1.34 -0.74 17.08
N LEU A 66 -0.78 -0.27 18.20
CA LEU A 66 -0.07 -1.11 19.17
C LEU A 66 -0.83 -1.34 20.49
N GLY A 67 -2.06 -0.88 20.60
CA GLY A 67 -2.87 -1.01 21.82
C GLY A 67 -4.10 -0.14 21.79
N ASP A 68 -4.71 0.16 22.94
CA ASP A 68 -5.95 0.92 23.02
C ASP A 68 -5.81 2.37 22.53
N GLN A 69 -4.66 3.00 22.81
CA GLN A 69 -4.40 4.37 22.36
C GLN A 69 -3.85 4.37 20.92
N VAL A 70 -4.50 5.14 20.07
CA VAL A 70 -4.12 5.34 18.66
C VAL A 70 -3.81 6.83 18.47
N GLU A 71 -2.61 7.12 17.95
CA GLU A 71 -2.15 8.47 17.63
C GLU A 71 -1.72 8.53 16.17
N MET A 72 -2.33 9.41 15.40
CA MET A 72 -2.01 9.57 13.98
C MET A 72 -0.65 10.27 13.79
N THR A 73 0.19 9.71 12.94
CA THR A 73 1.51 10.29 12.63
C THR A 73 1.40 11.60 11.84
N ASN A 74 0.42 11.71 10.96
CA ASN A 74 0.27 12.80 9.99
C ASN A 74 -0.99 13.66 10.24
N HIS A 75 -1.60 13.56 11.41
CA HIS A 75 -2.76 14.35 11.83
C HIS A 75 -2.80 14.45 13.36
N SER A 76 -3.52 15.44 13.90
CA SER A 76 -3.62 15.65 15.35
C SER A 76 -4.61 14.74 16.08
N TRP A 77 -5.29 13.84 15.37
CA TRP A 77 -6.24 12.93 16.01
C TRP A 77 -5.53 11.88 16.86
N ALA A 78 -6.00 11.76 18.10
CA ALA A 78 -5.61 10.72 19.03
C ALA A 78 -6.86 10.26 19.79
N PHE A 79 -7.02 8.96 20.00
CA PHE A 79 -8.20 8.39 20.64
C PHE A 79 -7.94 7.02 21.28
N SER A 80 -8.75 6.65 22.28
CA SER A 80 -8.84 5.29 22.81
C SER A 80 -9.87 4.53 21.97
N GLN A 81 -9.51 3.33 21.49
CA GLN A 81 -10.44 2.45 20.75
C GLN A 81 -11.67 2.10 21.60
N ASN A 82 -11.48 1.78 22.89
CA ASN A 82 -12.55 1.45 23.83
C ASN A 82 -13.49 2.64 24.11
N ALA A 83 -12.91 3.84 24.26
CA ALA A 83 -13.71 5.05 24.44
C ALA A 83 -14.51 5.38 23.18
N LEU A 84 -13.89 5.30 21.99
CA LEU A 84 -14.55 5.53 20.72
C LEU A 84 -15.70 4.55 20.48
N ARG A 85 -15.48 3.25 20.73
CA ARG A 85 -16.53 2.23 20.66
C ARG A 85 -17.72 2.56 21.54
N SER A 86 -17.44 2.96 22.79
CA SER A 86 -18.49 3.29 23.78
C SER A 86 -19.25 4.54 23.39
N GLN A 87 -18.57 5.59 22.92
CA GLN A 87 -19.14 6.86 22.50
C GLN A 87 -20.06 6.69 21.28
N LEU A 88 -19.65 5.88 20.30
CA LEU A 88 -20.44 5.57 19.11
C LEU A 88 -21.50 4.48 19.37
N LYS A 89 -21.55 3.90 20.57
CA LYS A 89 -22.48 2.84 20.99
C LYS A 89 -22.41 1.60 20.11
N LEU A 90 -21.20 1.18 19.78
CA LEU A 90 -20.96 0.02 18.92
C LEU A 90 -20.79 -1.26 19.78
N ASP A 91 -21.31 -2.37 19.26
CA ASP A 91 -21.12 -3.71 19.82
C ASP A 91 -19.67 -4.17 19.61
N ALA A 92 -19.11 -3.89 18.41
CA ALA A 92 -17.72 -4.19 18.05
C ALA A 92 -17.08 -3.03 17.28
N LEU A 93 -15.82 -2.73 17.59
CA LEU A 93 -14.97 -1.79 16.84
C LEU A 93 -13.56 -2.37 16.74
N TYR A 94 -13.07 -2.45 15.53
CA TYR A 94 -11.69 -2.80 15.23
C TYR A 94 -10.98 -1.59 14.65
N VAL A 95 -9.73 -1.39 15.04
CA VAL A 95 -8.82 -0.39 14.42
C VAL A 95 -7.59 -1.14 13.97
N ILE A 96 -7.28 -1.06 12.69
CA ILE A 96 -6.16 -1.75 12.06
C ILE A 96 -5.29 -0.77 11.28
N ASN A 97 -4.04 -1.13 11.03
CA ASN A 97 -3.19 -0.34 10.14
C ASN A 97 -3.77 -0.34 8.72
N ASP A 98 -3.51 0.73 7.94
CA ASP A 98 -4.00 0.86 6.56
C ASP A 98 -3.46 -0.25 5.65
N PHE A 99 -2.19 -0.68 5.79
CA PHE A 99 -1.63 -1.80 5.02
C PHE A 99 -2.17 -3.16 5.47
N THR A 100 -2.53 -3.34 6.74
CA THR A 100 -3.31 -4.50 7.21
C THR A 100 -4.63 -4.59 6.46
N ALA A 101 -5.35 -3.47 6.31
CA ALA A 101 -6.57 -3.44 5.50
C ALA A 101 -6.28 -3.75 4.02
N VAL A 102 -5.25 -3.14 3.41
CA VAL A 102 -4.86 -3.48 2.03
C VAL A 102 -4.60 -4.98 1.90
N ALA A 103 -3.87 -5.60 2.81
CA ALA A 103 -3.59 -7.04 2.77
C ALA A 103 -4.87 -7.89 2.84
N HIS A 104 -5.83 -7.53 3.70
CA HIS A 104 -7.12 -8.22 3.80
C HIS A 104 -8.02 -8.02 2.58
N SER A 105 -7.78 -7.03 1.73
CA SER A 105 -8.49 -6.90 0.46
C SER A 105 -8.06 -7.95 -0.57
N LEU A 106 -6.80 -8.37 -0.56
CA LEU A 106 -6.20 -9.18 -1.63
C LEU A 106 -6.93 -10.49 -1.92
N PRO A 107 -7.36 -11.26 -0.90
CA PRO A 107 -8.11 -12.48 -1.13
C PRO A 107 -9.53 -12.29 -1.70
N VAL A 108 -10.07 -11.07 -1.63
CA VAL A 108 -11.45 -10.76 -2.07
C VAL A 108 -11.51 -9.92 -3.34
N LEU A 109 -10.36 -9.46 -3.88
CA LEU A 109 -10.31 -8.74 -5.14
C LEU A 109 -10.65 -9.67 -6.31
N GLY A 110 -11.54 -9.20 -7.19
CA GLY A 110 -11.85 -9.84 -8.46
C GLY A 110 -10.76 -9.62 -9.53
N SER A 111 -10.81 -10.41 -10.58
CA SER A 111 -9.84 -10.32 -11.68
C SER A 111 -9.89 -9.00 -12.46
N ASP A 112 -11.01 -8.30 -12.42
CA ASP A 112 -11.23 -6.97 -13.01
C ASP A 112 -10.69 -5.81 -12.12
N GLN A 113 -10.36 -6.12 -10.86
CA GLN A 113 -9.84 -5.16 -9.88
C GLN A 113 -8.32 -5.18 -9.78
N VAL A 114 -7.64 -6.01 -10.58
CA VAL A 114 -6.19 -6.11 -10.63
C VAL A 114 -5.65 -6.14 -12.05
N ILE A 115 -4.47 -5.60 -12.27
CA ILE A 115 -3.77 -5.62 -13.55
C ILE A 115 -2.59 -6.59 -13.43
N PRO A 116 -2.55 -7.71 -14.18
CA PRO A 116 -1.42 -8.62 -14.14
C PRO A 116 -0.16 -8.00 -14.76
N ILE A 117 0.99 -8.24 -14.09
CA ILE A 117 2.31 -7.82 -14.55
C ILE A 117 3.15 -9.08 -14.76
N GLY A 118 3.27 -9.51 -16.01
CA GLY A 118 3.91 -10.79 -16.36
C GLY A 118 3.01 -11.99 -16.14
N GLU A 119 3.62 -13.16 -16.15
CA GLU A 119 2.93 -14.45 -16.06
C GLU A 119 3.00 -15.03 -14.63
N GLY A 120 2.17 -16.01 -14.36
CA GLY A 120 2.12 -16.75 -13.09
C GLY A 120 0.72 -17.19 -12.73
N ILE A 121 0.63 -18.17 -11.84
CA ILE A 121 -0.65 -18.71 -11.37
C ILE A 121 -0.62 -18.76 -9.85
N ALA A 122 -1.54 -18.02 -9.23
CA ALA A 122 -1.67 -18.01 -7.77
C ALA A 122 -2.03 -19.40 -7.24
N LYS A 123 -1.34 -19.84 -6.19
CA LYS A 123 -1.75 -21.04 -5.45
C LYS A 123 -2.86 -20.65 -4.49
N GLU A 124 -3.91 -21.45 -4.48
CA GLU A 124 -4.99 -21.30 -3.52
C GLU A 124 -4.46 -21.35 -2.08
N ASN A 125 -4.89 -20.39 -1.26
CA ASN A 125 -4.43 -20.22 0.13
C ASN A 125 -2.90 -20.07 0.30
N GLY A 126 -2.18 -19.76 -0.77
CA GLY A 126 -0.76 -19.42 -0.68
C GLY A 126 -0.56 -18.09 0.01
N ASN A 127 0.59 -17.90 0.68
CA ASN A 127 0.93 -16.59 1.25
C ASN A 127 0.92 -15.51 0.16
N ILE A 128 0.48 -14.33 0.54
CA ILE A 128 0.41 -13.16 -0.35
C ILE A 128 1.25 -12.04 0.28
N ALA A 129 1.87 -11.22 -0.54
CA ALA A 129 2.46 -9.97 -0.08
C ALA A 129 1.93 -8.79 -0.89
N VAL A 130 1.89 -7.64 -0.25
CA VAL A 130 1.62 -6.36 -0.89
C VAL A 130 2.69 -5.36 -0.48
N PHE A 131 3.07 -4.51 -1.41
CA PHE A 131 3.84 -3.30 -1.11
C PHE A 131 3.27 -2.14 -1.90
N GLY A 132 3.38 -0.93 -1.35
CA GLY A 132 2.74 0.24 -1.95
C GLY A 132 3.60 1.48 -1.85
N PRO A 133 4.24 1.89 -2.98
CA PRO A 133 4.89 3.18 -3.06
C PRO A 133 3.87 4.32 -2.97
N GLY A 134 4.05 5.17 -1.96
CA GLY A 134 3.24 6.36 -1.69
C GLY A 134 4.08 7.49 -1.16
N THR A 135 3.64 8.21 -0.14
CA THR A 135 4.48 9.15 0.63
C THR A 135 5.66 8.40 1.26
N GLY A 136 5.38 7.22 1.83
CA GLY A 136 6.35 6.23 2.27
C GLY A 136 6.23 4.94 1.45
N LEU A 137 6.70 3.82 2.04
CA LEU A 137 6.61 2.48 1.48
C LEU A 137 5.97 1.53 2.49
N GLY A 138 4.67 1.28 2.35
CA GLY A 138 4.00 0.22 3.11
C GLY A 138 4.34 -1.17 2.54
N VAL A 139 4.47 -2.14 3.42
CA VAL A 139 4.71 -3.55 3.06
C VAL A 139 3.95 -4.43 4.04
N GLU A 140 3.17 -5.36 3.51
CA GLU A 140 2.43 -6.30 4.36
C GLU A 140 2.41 -7.70 3.75
N HIS A 141 2.29 -8.69 4.61
CA HIS A 141 2.14 -10.09 4.25
C HIS A 141 0.87 -10.66 4.89
N ILE A 142 0.21 -11.55 4.18
CA ILE A 142 -0.97 -12.22 4.69
C ILE A 142 -0.90 -13.72 4.41
N THR A 143 -1.25 -14.54 5.37
CA THR A 143 -1.22 -16.00 5.31
C THR A 143 -2.55 -16.59 5.72
N MET A 144 -2.96 -17.70 5.10
CA MET A 144 -4.15 -18.45 5.48
C MET A 144 -3.84 -19.35 6.68
N THR A 145 -4.68 -19.28 7.69
CA THR A 145 -4.65 -20.12 8.90
C THR A 145 -5.98 -20.82 9.10
N SER A 146 -6.07 -21.69 10.13
CA SER A 146 -7.36 -22.29 10.52
C SER A 146 -8.42 -21.27 10.98
N SER A 147 -7.98 -20.06 11.35
CA SER A 147 -8.86 -18.96 11.80
C SER A 147 -9.15 -17.93 10.69
N GLY A 148 -8.78 -18.23 9.44
CA GLY A 148 -8.88 -17.32 8.30
C GLY A 148 -7.56 -16.63 7.97
N TRP A 149 -7.63 -15.56 7.21
CA TRP A 149 -6.47 -14.77 6.79
C TRP A 149 -5.90 -13.97 7.96
N GLN A 150 -4.56 -14.01 8.12
CA GLN A 150 -3.83 -13.33 9.19
C GLN A 150 -2.66 -12.56 8.60
N THR A 151 -2.51 -11.29 8.96
CA THR A 151 -1.34 -10.49 8.59
C THR A 151 -0.12 -10.85 9.43
N LEU A 152 1.05 -10.60 8.86
CA LEU A 152 2.36 -10.75 9.49
C LEU A 152 3.01 -9.35 9.55
N ASP A 153 2.48 -8.55 10.46
CA ASP A 153 2.77 -7.12 10.56
C ASP A 153 4.28 -6.83 10.69
N GLY A 154 4.75 -5.82 9.96
CA GLY A 154 6.15 -5.42 9.98
C GLY A 154 6.40 -4.10 9.25
N GLU A 155 7.61 -3.58 9.39
CA GLU A 155 8.07 -2.34 8.75
C GLU A 155 9.00 -2.66 7.56
N GLY A 156 8.48 -3.46 6.62
CA GLY A 156 9.24 -3.96 5.48
C GLY A 156 9.76 -2.87 4.52
N GLY A 157 9.14 -1.68 4.52
CA GLY A 157 9.64 -0.52 3.76
C GLY A 157 10.99 0.01 4.26
N HIS A 158 11.34 -0.27 5.50
CA HIS A 158 12.57 0.21 6.14
C HIS A 158 13.74 -0.79 6.07
N VAL A 159 13.61 -1.93 5.38
CA VAL A 159 14.75 -2.82 5.11
C VAL A 159 15.78 -2.14 4.20
N ASP A 160 17.00 -2.65 4.21
CA ASP A 160 18.06 -2.07 3.38
C ASP A 160 17.79 -2.25 1.88
N PHE A 161 18.04 -1.21 1.10
CA PHE A 161 18.10 -1.28 -0.35
C PHE A 161 19.33 -2.07 -0.79
N ALA A 162 19.14 -3.16 -1.50
CA ALA A 162 20.19 -4.00 -2.02
C ALA A 162 20.44 -3.72 -3.50
N PRO A 163 21.52 -3.03 -3.89
CA PRO A 163 21.88 -2.79 -5.28
C PRO A 163 22.19 -4.10 -6.02
N VAL A 164 21.73 -4.24 -7.26
CA VAL A 164 21.95 -5.43 -8.12
C VAL A 164 22.61 -5.11 -9.45
N ASP A 165 22.71 -3.82 -9.82
CA ASP A 165 23.45 -3.36 -11.00
C ASP A 165 24.14 -2.00 -10.73
N GLU A 166 24.92 -1.51 -11.74
CA GLU A 166 25.67 -0.27 -11.59
C GLU A 166 24.79 0.96 -11.36
N THR A 167 23.59 1.00 -11.94
CA THR A 167 22.64 2.11 -11.72
C THR A 167 22.14 2.10 -10.30
N ASP A 168 21.81 0.93 -9.76
CA ASP A 168 21.47 0.76 -8.34
C ASP A 168 22.61 1.23 -7.43
N VAL A 169 23.88 0.92 -7.79
CA VAL A 169 25.07 1.32 -7.03
C VAL A 169 25.23 2.84 -7.03
N ILE A 170 24.98 3.52 -8.17
CA ILE A 170 25.02 4.99 -8.25
C ILE A 170 23.99 5.60 -7.29
N VAL A 171 22.75 5.10 -7.30
CA VAL A 171 21.67 5.54 -6.42
C VAL A 171 22.04 5.26 -4.95
N TRP A 172 22.50 4.05 -4.65
CA TRP A 172 22.90 3.67 -3.30
C TRP A 172 24.02 4.56 -2.74
N ARG A 173 25.05 4.84 -3.53
CA ARG A 173 26.17 5.73 -3.14
C ARG A 173 25.67 7.13 -2.79
N HIS A 174 24.76 7.66 -3.61
CA HIS A 174 24.15 8.96 -3.37
C HIS A 174 23.40 8.98 -2.04
N LEU A 175 22.52 8.01 -1.79
CA LEU A 175 21.74 7.90 -0.57
C LEU A 175 22.62 7.64 0.67
N HIS A 176 23.60 6.75 0.54
CA HIS A 176 24.53 6.47 1.62
C HIS A 176 25.34 7.72 2.03
N ALA A 177 25.74 8.54 1.06
CA ALA A 177 26.43 9.80 1.35
C ALA A 177 25.51 10.82 2.07
N MET A 178 24.20 10.80 1.78
CA MET A 178 23.23 11.72 2.41
C MET A 178 22.78 11.28 3.81
N PHE A 179 22.53 9.98 3.98
CA PHE A 179 21.82 9.45 5.17
C PHE A 179 22.63 8.44 5.97
N GLY A 180 23.82 8.03 5.50
CA GLY A 180 24.62 6.94 6.09
C GLY A 180 24.05 5.55 5.86
N ARG A 181 22.82 5.46 5.29
CA ARG A 181 22.06 4.24 4.98
C ARG A 181 21.13 4.49 3.80
N ALA A 182 20.81 3.45 3.04
CA ALA A 182 19.76 3.49 2.03
C ALA A 182 18.72 2.43 2.36
N SER A 183 17.49 2.85 2.71
CA SER A 183 16.37 1.93 2.89
C SER A 183 15.59 1.74 1.58
N ALA A 184 14.76 0.70 1.53
CA ALA A 184 13.86 0.45 0.41
C ALA A 184 12.91 1.64 0.16
N GLU A 185 12.40 2.28 1.20
CA GLU A 185 11.55 3.47 1.12
C GLU A 185 12.25 4.65 0.43
N GLU A 186 13.56 4.83 0.66
CA GLU A 186 14.32 5.92 0.04
C GLU A 186 14.47 5.80 -1.49
N VAL A 187 14.10 4.65 -2.05
CA VAL A 187 14.09 4.39 -3.51
C VAL A 187 12.73 3.99 -4.06
N MET A 188 11.74 3.66 -3.20
CA MET A 188 10.41 3.22 -3.61
C MET A 188 9.30 4.03 -2.93
N SER A 189 9.42 5.34 -3.00
CA SER A 189 8.39 6.30 -2.55
C SER A 189 8.39 7.51 -3.46
N GLY A 190 7.52 8.50 -3.20
CA GLY A 190 7.60 9.78 -3.91
C GLY A 190 8.97 10.43 -3.75
N ARG A 191 9.48 10.48 -2.52
CA ARG A 191 10.87 10.93 -2.25
C ARG A 191 11.89 10.05 -2.96
N GLY A 192 11.63 8.75 -3.06
CA GLY A 192 12.51 7.80 -3.75
C GLY A 192 12.67 8.10 -5.24
N ILE A 193 11.60 8.49 -5.93
CA ILE A 193 11.70 8.95 -7.33
C ILE A 193 12.63 10.17 -7.44
N LEU A 194 12.49 11.16 -6.56
CA LEU A 194 13.34 12.34 -6.54
C LEU A 194 14.80 11.99 -6.22
N ASN A 195 15.03 11.06 -5.31
CA ASN A 195 16.36 10.58 -4.94
C ASN A 195 17.06 9.90 -6.12
N ILE A 196 16.37 9.00 -6.83
CA ILE A 196 16.90 8.33 -8.02
C ILE A 196 17.23 9.37 -9.10
N TYR A 197 16.29 10.28 -9.38
CA TYR A 197 16.51 11.35 -10.37
C TYR A 197 17.74 12.20 -10.05
N THR A 198 17.84 12.64 -8.79
CA THR A 198 18.97 13.47 -8.34
C THR A 198 20.30 12.72 -8.44
N ALA A 199 20.32 11.43 -8.09
CA ALA A 199 21.52 10.60 -8.22
C ALA A 199 21.97 10.46 -9.66
N LEU A 200 21.03 10.19 -10.57
CA LEU A 200 21.33 10.00 -12.00
C LEU A 200 21.75 11.32 -12.68
N ALA A 201 21.07 12.44 -12.38
CA ALA A 201 21.42 13.75 -12.90
C ALA A 201 22.85 14.15 -12.49
N LYS A 202 23.18 14.02 -11.20
CA LYS A 202 24.55 14.30 -10.71
C LYS A 202 25.60 13.39 -11.31
N HIS A 203 25.29 12.11 -11.50
CA HIS A 203 26.21 11.16 -12.11
C HIS A 203 26.48 11.52 -13.59
N ALA A 204 25.45 12.00 -14.30
CA ALA A 204 25.57 12.45 -15.68
C ALA A 204 26.20 13.86 -15.83
N ASN A 205 26.49 14.55 -14.72
CA ASN A 205 26.89 15.96 -14.69
C ASN A 205 25.85 16.90 -15.32
N GLU A 206 24.57 16.56 -15.19
CA GLU A 206 23.43 17.35 -15.65
C GLU A 206 22.78 18.10 -14.47
N PRO A 207 22.11 19.23 -14.73
CA PRO A 207 21.41 19.97 -13.68
C PRO A 207 20.22 19.17 -13.13
N VAL A 208 19.94 19.33 -11.82
CA VAL A 208 18.74 18.81 -11.18
C VAL A 208 17.62 19.81 -11.39
N GLU A 209 16.83 19.63 -12.45
CA GLU A 209 15.79 20.59 -12.86
C GLU A 209 14.46 20.40 -12.11
N PHE A 210 14.11 19.12 -11.81
CA PHE A 210 12.85 18.79 -11.16
C PHE A 210 13.03 18.62 -9.65
N THR A 211 12.08 19.16 -8.89
CA THR A 211 12.06 19.13 -7.43
C THR A 211 10.87 18.36 -6.87
N GLU A 212 9.92 17.98 -7.74
CA GLU A 212 8.71 17.24 -7.36
C GLU A 212 8.62 15.91 -8.11
N PRO A 213 8.25 14.81 -7.44
CA PRO A 213 8.12 13.49 -8.06
C PRO A 213 7.18 13.47 -9.28
N ALA A 214 6.10 14.28 -9.23
CA ALA A 214 5.14 14.39 -10.32
C ALA A 214 5.77 14.93 -11.60
N GLN A 215 6.63 15.95 -11.51
CA GLN A 215 7.33 16.54 -12.66
C GLN A 215 8.23 15.50 -13.35
N ILE A 216 8.90 14.66 -12.54
CA ILE A 216 9.79 13.61 -13.05
C ILE A 216 8.97 12.53 -13.77
N THR A 217 7.89 12.06 -13.17
CA THR A 217 7.02 11.04 -13.78
C THR A 217 6.35 11.56 -15.06
N ASP A 218 5.86 12.80 -15.05
CA ASP A 218 5.22 13.42 -16.22
C ASP A 218 6.23 13.61 -17.36
N ALA A 219 7.45 14.08 -17.06
CA ALA A 219 8.52 14.23 -18.06
C ALA A 219 8.99 12.87 -18.62
N ALA A 220 9.05 11.83 -17.78
CA ALA A 220 9.38 10.48 -18.22
C ALA A 220 8.33 9.91 -19.17
N LEU A 221 7.05 10.02 -18.81
CA LEU A 221 5.95 9.51 -19.62
C LEU A 221 5.78 10.28 -20.94
N ALA A 222 6.10 11.56 -20.94
CA ALA A 222 6.10 12.39 -22.16
C ALA A 222 7.33 12.18 -23.05
N GLY A 223 8.38 11.45 -22.59
CA GLY A 223 9.63 11.30 -23.31
C GLY A 223 10.43 12.61 -23.45
N SER A 224 10.17 13.61 -22.60
CA SER A 224 10.75 14.95 -22.71
C SER A 224 12.10 15.11 -21.99
N CYS A 225 12.44 14.17 -21.07
CA CYS A 225 13.68 14.18 -20.31
C CYS A 225 14.25 12.76 -20.15
N LYS A 226 15.43 12.51 -20.72
CA LYS A 226 16.07 11.19 -20.69
C LYS A 226 16.44 10.73 -19.28
N ILE A 227 16.81 11.64 -18.38
CA ILE A 227 17.13 11.29 -17.00
C ILE A 227 15.84 10.92 -16.25
N ALA A 228 14.72 11.59 -16.53
CA ALA A 228 13.43 11.23 -15.97
C ALA A 228 12.96 9.85 -16.45
N GLU A 229 13.12 9.53 -17.75
CA GLU A 229 12.86 8.19 -18.30
C GLU A 229 13.72 7.12 -17.60
N ALA A 230 15.03 7.37 -17.46
CA ALA A 230 15.95 6.47 -16.78
C ALA A 230 15.57 6.29 -15.31
N THR A 231 15.11 7.36 -14.65
CA THR A 231 14.62 7.34 -13.27
C THR A 231 13.41 6.43 -13.12
N LEU A 232 12.38 6.60 -13.96
CA LEU A 232 11.17 5.79 -13.88
C LEU A 232 11.43 4.32 -14.23
N THR A 233 12.32 4.09 -15.22
CA THR A 233 12.80 2.74 -15.55
C THR A 233 13.48 2.09 -14.35
N GLN A 234 14.40 2.79 -13.69
CA GLN A 234 15.13 2.25 -12.54
C GLN A 234 14.21 2.05 -11.34
N PHE A 235 13.24 2.93 -11.11
CA PHE A 235 12.22 2.77 -10.09
C PHE A 235 11.45 1.45 -10.28
N CYS A 236 10.99 1.15 -11.50
CA CYS A 236 10.30 -0.12 -11.81
C CYS A 236 11.23 -1.33 -11.62
N ARG A 237 12.51 -1.24 -12.00
CA ARG A 237 13.50 -2.31 -11.81
C ARG A 237 13.74 -2.59 -10.32
N ILE A 238 13.86 -1.56 -9.49
CA ILE A 238 14.01 -1.68 -8.03
C ILE A 238 12.76 -2.33 -7.42
N MET A 239 11.56 -1.90 -7.81
CA MET A 239 10.30 -2.54 -7.39
C MET A 239 10.28 -4.04 -7.72
N GLY A 240 10.71 -4.41 -8.93
CA GLY A 240 10.80 -5.82 -9.33
C GLY A 240 11.77 -6.63 -8.46
N SER A 241 12.95 -6.08 -8.17
CA SER A 241 13.93 -6.72 -7.30
C SER A 241 13.39 -6.91 -5.88
N PHE A 242 12.73 -5.88 -5.34
CA PHE A 242 12.12 -5.91 -4.01
C PHE A 242 10.98 -6.93 -3.93
N ALA A 243 10.06 -6.91 -4.89
CA ALA A 243 8.98 -7.89 -4.98
C ALA A 243 9.50 -9.34 -4.99
N GLY A 244 10.57 -9.60 -5.77
CA GLY A 244 11.20 -10.91 -5.78
C GLY A 244 11.87 -11.30 -4.45
N ASN A 245 12.34 -10.33 -3.65
CA ASN A 245 12.83 -10.58 -2.30
C ASN A 245 11.69 -10.95 -1.34
N LEU A 246 10.54 -10.26 -1.42
CA LEU A 246 9.34 -10.63 -0.65
C LEU A 246 8.89 -12.06 -0.99
N ALA A 247 8.92 -12.44 -2.28
CA ALA A 247 8.57 -13.78 -2.73
C ALA A 247 9.49 -14.86 -2.13
N LEU A 248 10.79 -14.58 -2.03
CA LEU A 248 11.76 -15.50 -1.43
C LEU A 248 11.64 -15.59 0.09
N ASN A 249 11.40 -14.46 0.76
CA ASN A 249 11.35 -14.41 2.22
C ASN A 249 10.12 -15.11 2.80
N MET A 250 8.96 -14.97 2.15
CA MET A 250 7.68 -15.39 2.73
C MET A 250 6.96 -16.43 1.88
N ALA A 251 7.61 -16.99 0.85
CA ALA A 251 7.00 -17.98 -0.04
C ALA A 251 5.61 -17.53 -0.56
N THR A 252 5.52 -16.32 -1.09
CA THR A 252 4.26 -15.69 -1.47
C THR A 252 3.64 -16.30 -2.74
N THR A 253 3.39 -17.59 -2.70
CA THR A 253 2.85 -18.34 -3.84
C THR A 253 1.42 -17.97 -4.22
N GLY A 254 0.70 -17.25 -3.36
CA GLY A 254 -0.60 -16.63 -3.65
C GLY A 254 -0.49 -15.35 -4.48
N GLY A 255 0.72 -14.80 -4.61
CA GLY A 255 0.99 -13.63 -5.45
C GLY A 255 1.66 -12.48 -4.71
N ILE A 256 2.18 -11.54 -5.51
CA ILE A 256 2.69 -10.25 -5.05
C ILE A 256 1.83 -9.14 -5.65
N PHE A 257 1.38 -8.23 -4.80
CA PHE A 257 0.53 -7.11 -5.21
C PHE A 257 1.27 -5.79 -5.02
N ILE A 258 1.11 -4.89 -5.98
CA ILE A 258 1.59 -3.52 -5.90
C ILE A 258 0.38 -2.64 -5.63
N GLY A 259 0.37 -1.96 -4.48
CA GLY A 259 -0.61 -0.95 -4.13
C GLY A 259 -0.05 0.46 -4.26
N GLY A 260 -0.74 1.42 -3.64
CA GLY A 260 -0.27 2.79 -3.51
C GLY A 260 -0.52 3.68 -4.72
N GLY A 261 -0.66 4.98 -4.45
CA GLY A 261 -1.06 5.95 -5.46
C GLY A 261 -0.03 6.26 -6.54
N ILE A 262 1.26 5.96 -6.30
CA ILE A 262 2.32 6.23 -7.29
C ILE A 262 2.24 5.24 -8.45
N ALA A 263 2.18 3.94 -8.17
CA ALA A 263 2.17 2.90 -9.19
C ALA A 263 0.95 3.02 -10.12
N ASN A 264 -0.20 3.41 -9.59
CA ASN A 264 -1.43 3.62 -10.36
C ASN A 264 -1.41 4.81 -11.33
N ARG A 265 -0.37 5.67 -11.27
CA ARG A 265 -0.23 6.79 -12.23
C ARG A 265 0.34 6.34 -13.57
N PHE A 266 1.05 5.20 -13.63
CA PHE A 266 1.72 4.72 -14.85
C PHE A 266 1.66 3.19 -15.01
N PRO A 267 0.47 2.58 -14.98
CA PRO A 267 0.31 1.13 -15.02
C PRO A 267 0.90 0.50 -16.30
N ASP A 268 0.70 1.12 -17.45
CA ASP A 268 1.25 0.64 -18.71
C ASP A 268 2.78 0.71 -18.75
N PHE A 269 3.37 1.72 -18.13
CA PHE A 269 4.82 1.82 -18.02
C PHE A 269 5.38 0.68 -17.17
N ILE A 270 4.78 0.39 -16.00
CA ILE A 270 5.19 -0.74 -15.14
C ILE A 270 5.06 -2.06 -15.91
N LYS A 271 3.93 -2.29 -16.57
CA LYS A 271 3.67 -3.53 -17.32
C LYS A 271 4.69 -3.78 -18.43
N ASN A 272 5.16 -2.73 -19.08
CA ASN A 272 6.12 -2.82 -20.19
C ASN A 272 7.58 -2.61 -19.75
N SER A 273 7.82 -2.40 -18.45
CA SER A 273 9.17 -2.20 -17.89
C SER A 273 9.89 -3.51 -17.59
N ASP A 274 11.12 -3.38 -17.10
CA ASP A 274 11.92 -4.52 -16.61
C ASP A 274 11.47 -5.02 -15.21
N PHE A 275 10.32 -4.58 -14.68
CA PHE A 275 9.83 -5.03 -13.37
C PHE A 275 9.81 -6.54 -13.26
N ARG A 276 9.17 -7.24 -14.21
CA ARG A 276 9.04 -8.69 -14.19
C ARG A 276 10.39 -9.40 -14.38
N ALA A 277 11.23 -8.91 -15.28
CA ALA A 277 12.57 -9.45 -15.49
C ALA A 277 13.42 -9.38 -14.21
N ARG A 278 13.35 -8.26 -13.48
CA ARG A 278 14.05 -8.07 -12.20
C ARG A 278 13.45 -8.88 -11.05
N PHE A 279 12.12 -9.06 -11.04
CA PHE A 279 11.44 -9.97 -10.12
C PHE A 279 12.00 -11.39 -10.23
N GLU A 280 12.16 -11.89 -11.44
CA GLU A 280 12.64 -13.24 -11.72
C GLU A 280 14.16 -13.40 -11.61
N ALA A 281 14.92 -12.30 -11.63
CA ALA A 281 16.39 -12.32 -11.57
C ALA A 281 16.92 -12.70 -10.19
N LYS A 282 16.59 -13.91 -9.72
CA LYS A 282 16.96 -14.46 -8.41
C LYS A 282 17.99 -15.61 -8.52
N GLY A 283 18.85 -15.56 -9.55
CA GLY A 283 19.91 -16.55 -9.72
C GLY A 283 19.38 -17.98 -9.74
N GLN A 284 19.93 -18.81 -8.88
CA GLN A 284 19.49 -20.22 -8.75
C GLN A 284 18.02 -20.36 -8.36
N MET A 285 17.42 -19.36 -7.71
CA MET A 285 16.02 -19.37 -7.29
C MET A 285 15.04 -18.81 -8.34
N LYS A 286 15.50 -18.52 -9.56
CA LYS A 286 14.63 -18.06 -10.65
C LYS A 286 13.45 -19.05 -10.87
N HIS A 287 13.72 -20.35 -10.86
CA HIS A 287 12.70 -21.38 -11.03
C HIS A 287 11.62 -21.35 -9.94
N TYR A 288 11.96 -20.88 -8.73
CA TYR A 288 11.04 -20.78 -7.61
C TYR A 288 10.07 -19.60 -7.76
N VAL A 289 10.57 -18.43 -8.22
CA VAL A 289 9.78 -17.20 -8.30
C VAL A 289 9.03 -17.01 -9.62
N LYS A 290 9.50 -17.62 -10.72
CA LYS A 290 8.98 -17.35 -12.08
C LYS A 290 7.48 -17.63 -12.25
N ASP A 291 6.93 -18.58 -11.49
CA ASP A 291 5.53 -18.98 -11.58
C ASP A 291 4.63 -18.24 -10.55
N ILE A 292 5.22 -17.37 -9.70
CA ILE A 292 4.48 -16.54 -8.75
C ILE A 292 3.91 -15.33 -9.52
N PRO A 293 2.59 -15.11 -9.50
CA PRO A 293 1.99 -13.99 -10.21
C PRO A 293 2.28 -12.67 -9.50
N THR A 294 2.32 -11.60 -10.29
CA THR A 294 2.47 -10.24 -9.81
C THR A 294 1.36 -9.37 -10.36
N TYR A 295 0.79 -8.51 -9.54
CA TYR A 295 -0.37 -7.69 -9.87
C TYR A 295 -0.19 -6.24 -9.42
N LEU A 296 -0.80 -5.32 -10.15
CA LEU A 296 -1.08 -3.96 -9.68
C LEU A 296 -2.54 -3.90 -9.25
N ILE A 297 -2.82 -3.38 -8.05
CA ILE A 297 -4.18 -3.18 -7.56
C ILE A 297 -4.81 -1.99 -8.32
N ALA A 298 -5.88 -2.26 -9.08
CA ALA A 298 -6.61 -1.25 -9.83
C ALA A 298 -7.85 -0.72 -9.06
N GLU A 299 -8.29 -1.45 -8.03
CA GLU A 299 -9.43 -1.08 -7.20
C GLU A 299 -9.11 0.13 -6.30
N PRO A 300 -9.78 1.28 -6.48
CA PRO A 300 -9.48 2.49 -5.70
C PRO A 300 -9.91 2.38 -4.23
N ASP A 301 -10.91 1.55 -3.93
CA ASP A 301 -11.48 1.39 -2.59
C ASP A 301 -10.99 0.14 -1.86
N HIS A 302 -9.83 -0.41 -2.29
CA HIS A 302 -9.24 -1.63 -1.71
C HIS A 302 -9.03 -1.54 -0.19
N GLY A 303 -8.70 -0.36 0.37
CA GLY A 303 -8.60 -0.17 1.81
C GLY A 303 -9.93 -0.39 2.54
N LEU A 304 -11.03 0.14 1.98
CA LEU A 304 -12.38 -0.08 2.53
C LEU A 304 -12.83 -1.53 2.38
N LEU A 305 -12.55 -2.16 1.22
CA LEU A 305 -12.86 -3.59 0.99
C LEU A 305 -12.10 -4.49 1.96
N GLY A 306 -10.83 -4.18 2.23
CA GLY A 306 -10.03 -4.95 3.17
C GLY A 306 -10.48 -4.77 4.62
N ALA A 307 -10.83 -3.55 5.03
CA ALA A 307 -11.44 -3.30 6.33
C ALA A 307 -12.77 -4.06 6.50
N ALA A 308 -13.58 -4.16 5.43
CA ALA A 308 -14.81 -4.94 5.42
C ALA A 308 -14.53 -6.46 5.54
N ALA A 309 -13.55 -6.96 4.81
CA ALA A 309 -13.15 -8.37 4.88
C ALA A 309 -12.64 -8.72 6.28
N TYR A 310 -11.79 -7.87 6.87
CA TYR A 310 -11.32 -8.01 8.25
C TYR A 310 -12.47 -8.04 9.25
N LEU A 311 -13.39 -7.07 9.17
CA LEU A 311 -14.54 -6.96 10.05
C LEU A 311 -15.42 -8.21 9.97
N ASN A 312 -15.75 -8.66 8.76
CA ASN A 312 -16.58 -9.83 8.54
C ASN A 312 -15.95 -11.10 9.11
N GLN A 313 -14.64 -11.29 8.91
CA GLN A 313 -13.92 -12.45 9.46
C GLN A 313 -13.96 -12.48 11.00
N ASN A 314 -13.87 -11.32 11.66
CA ASN A 314 -13.76 -11.24 13.12
C ASN A 314 -15.11 -11.09 13.83
N THR A 315 -16.21 -10.88 13.10
CA THR A 315 -17.57 -10.79 13.66
C THR A 315 -18.49 -11.93 13.21
N ALA A 316 -18.02 -12.83 12.33
CA ALA A 316 -18.71 -14.07 11.98
C ALA A 316 -18.63 -15.05 13.15
N SER A 317 -19.64 -15.00 14.02
CA SER A 317 -19.84 -15.93 15.18
C SER A 317 -21.03 -16.81 14.92
#